data_486fde5776ead04e650a52aeb35f679d
#
_entry.id   486fde5776ead04e650a52aeb35f679d
#
_cell.length_a   1.000
_cell.length_b   1.000
_cell.length_c   1.000
_cell.angle_alpha   90.00
_cell.angle_beta   90.00
_cell.angle_gamma   90.00
#
_symmetry.space_group_name_H-M   'P 1'
#
loop_
_entity.id
_entity.type
_entity.pdbx_description
1 polymer ?
#
loop_
_entity_poly.entity_id
_entity_poly.type
_entity_poly.pdbx_seq_one_letter_code
_entity_poly.pdbx_strand_id
1 'polypeptide(L)'
;MKLVEIVPRQRTRLYGILVAKEEAIREKGRGTYMRVGRTARDRARWKHKAYRGSVDLRRTDDEGIAARVRSTDPEDERKLLSSFLKFVDRYSDDRVQKITIEYQ
;
A
#
# COMPACT_ATOMS: atom_id res chain seq x y z
N MET A 1 -4.07 -7.40 -12.65
CA MET A 1 -4.24 -6.45 -11.53
C MET A 1 -4.73 -7.19 -10.29
N LYS A 2 -4.24 -6.79 -9.13
CA LYS A 2 -4.72 -7.34 -7.86
C LYS A 2 -5.39 -6.23 -7.06
N LEU A 3 -6.56 -6.50 -6.52
CA LEU A 3 -7.24 -5.59 -5.61
C LEU A 3 -7.02 -6.08 -4.19
N VAL A 4 -6.51 -5.21 -3.33
CA VAL A 4 -6.19 -5.55 -1.95
C VAL A 4 -7.02 -4.66 -1.04
N GLU A 5 -7.87 -5.28 -0.21
CA GLU A 5 -8.63 -4.56 0.78
C GLU A 5 -8.10 -4.87 2.16
N ILE A 6 -7.77 -3.83 2.91
CA ILE A 6 -7.21 -3.96 4.25
C ILE A 6 -8.19 -3.33 5.24
N VAL A 7 -8.76 -4.18 6.09
CA VAL A 7 -9.75 -3.75 7.09
C VAL A 7 -9.03 -3.50 8.41
N PRO A 8 -9.17 -2.30 8.98
CA PRO A 8 -8.50 -1.97 10.24
C PRO A 8 -9.26 -2.53 11.45
N ARG A 9 -8.54 -2.71 12.54
CA ARG A 9 -9.15 -3.02 13.83
C ARG A 9 -9.62 -1.73 14.48
N GLN A 10 -10.84 -1.73 15.03
CA GLN A 10 -11.35 -0.66 15.89
C GLN A 10 -11.14 0.76 15.34
N ARG A 11 -11.48 0.98 14.09
CA ARG A 11 -11.39 2.30 13.45
C ARG A 11 -10.00 2.95 13.50
N THR A 12 -8.96 2.15 13.51
CA THR A 12 -7.61 2.67 13.38
C THR A 12 -7.47 3.36 12.02
N ARG A 13 -6.85 4.54 12.00
CA ARG A 13 -6.61 5.30 10.77
C ARG A 13 -5.46 4.69 9.97
N LEU A 14 -5.73 3.54 9.40
CA LEU A 14 -4.70 2.71 8.78
C LEU A 14 -4.04 3.37 7.57
N TYR A 15 -4.87 3.98 6.70
CA TYR A 15 -4.34 4.69 5.54
C TYR A 15 -3.35 5.78 5.96
N GLY A 16 -3.73 6.64 6.89
CA GLY A 16 -2.87 7.73 7.35
C GLY A 16 -1.58 7.23 7.98
N ILE A 17 -1.66 6.16 8.76
CA ILE A 17 -0.49 5.56 9.42
C ILE A 17 0.51 5.04 8.39
N LEU A 18 0.03 4.28 7.40
CA LEU A 18 0.92 3.69 6.39
C LEU A 18 1.52 4.73 5.45
N VAL A 19 0.72 5.72 5.03
CA VAL A 19 1.22 6.80 4.19
C VAL A 19 2.27 7.63 4.93
N ALA A 20 2.02 7.98 6.19
CA ALA A 20 2.98 8.72 7.00
C ALA A 20 4.28 7.91 7.21
N LYS A 21 4.16 6.59 7.37
CA LYS A 21 5.33 5.73 7.55
C LYS A 21 6.18 5.67 6.29
N GLU A 22 5.55 5.55 5.12
CA GLU A 22 6.28 5.57 3.85
C GLU A 22 7.00 6.91 3.66
N GLU A 23 6.35 8.02 3.94
CA GLU A 23 6.97 9.34 3.84
C GLU A 23 8.17 9.48 4.78
N ALA A 24 8.05 9.04 6.02
CA ALA A 24 9.13 9.13 6.98
C ALA A 24 10.36 8.30 6.55
N ILE A 25 10.12 7.10 6.01
CA ILE A 25 11.19 6.24 5.50
C ILE A 25 11.88 6.90 4.30
N ARG A 26 11.10 7.45 3.38
CA ARG A 26 11.60 8.10 2.17
C ARG A 26 12.41 9.36 2.49
N GLU A 27 11.96 10.16 3.45
CA GLU A 27 12.67 11.38 3.87
C GLU A 27 14.06 11.07 4.44
N LYS A 28 14.24 9.88 4.98
CA LYS A 28 15.56 9.43 5.47
C LYS A 28 16.43 8.85 4.35
N GLY A 29 15.99 8.94 3.09
CA GLY A 29 16.71 8.38 1.96
C GLY A 29 16.66 6.87 1.87
N ARG A 30 15.70 6.24 2.55
CA ARG A 30 15.55 4.79 2.62
C ARG A 30 14.23 4.35 2.00
N GLY A 31 14.03 3.04 1.98
CA GLY A 31 12.77 2.44 1.56
C GLY A 31 12.78 1.95 0.13
N THR A 32 11.75 1.19 -0.19
CA THR A 32 11.59 0.53 -1.48
C THR A 32 10.61 1.25 -2.39
N TYR A 33 9.85 2.19 -1.86
CA TYR A 33 8.82 2.90 -2.60
C TYR A 33 9.19 4.34 -2.92
N MET A 34 8.63 4.83 -4.02
CA MET A 34 8.70 6.23 -4.42
C MET A 34 7.28 6.72 -4.62
N ARG A 35 7.00 7.93 -4.14
CA ARG A 35 5.70 8.55 -4.38
C ARG A 35 5.59 9.00 -5.83
N VAL A 36 4.42 8.78 -6.43
CA VAL A 36 4.09 9.27 -7.75
C VAL A 36 3.00 10.32 -7.62
N GLY A 37 3.31 11.54 -8.04
CA GLY A 37 2.37 12.64 -7.94
C GLY A 37 2.17 13.12 -6.50
N ARG A 38 1.06 13.78 -6.26
CA ARG A 38 0.74 14.36 -4.96
C ARG A 38 -0.06 13.38 -4.12
N THR A 39 0.38 13.14 -2.88
CA THR A 39 -0.39 12.38 -1.91
C THR A 39 -1.54 13.23 -1.40
N ALA A 40 -2.76 12.68 -1.43
CA ALA A 40 -3.95 13.34 -0.92
C ALA A 40 -4.42 12.68 0.38
N ARG A 41 -5.43 13.29 1.02
CA ARG A 41 -6.03 12.76 2.24
C ARG A 41 -6.56 11.34 2.09
N ASP A 42 -7.03 11.01 0.89
CA ASP A 42 -7.77 9.78 0.63
C ASP A 42 -7.11 8.89 -0.41
N ARG A 43 -6.00 9.30 -0.99
CA ARG A 43 -5.33 8.49 -2.01
C ARG A 43 -3.85 8.83 -2.17
N ALA A 44 -3.08 7.82 -2.55
CA ALA A 44 -1.67 7.93 -2.83
C ALA A 44 -1.30 6.91 -3.90
N ARG A 45 -0.24 7.18 -4.63
CA ARG A 45 0.32 6.23 -5.58
C ARG A 45 1.79 6.05 -5.32
N TRP A 46 2.21 4.81 -5.23
CA TRP A 46 3.60 4.45 -5.00
C TRP A 46 4.13 3.62 -6.15
N LYS A 47 5.40 3.82 -6.48
CA LYS A 47 6.17 2.92 -7.35
C LYS A 47 7.25 2.24 -6.54
N HIS A 48 7.59 1.03 -6.94
CA HIS A 48 8.68 0.28 -6.33
C HIS A 48 9.98 0.59 -7.07
N LYS A 49 11.09 0.69 -6.35
CA LYS A 49 12.40 0.99 -6.96
C LYS A 49 12.92 -0.14 -7.84
N ALA A 50 12.51 -1.39 -7.58
CA ALA A 50 13.02 -2.56 -8.28
C ALA A 50 12.05 -3.18 -9.29
N TYR A 51 10.74 -2.98 -9.12
CA TYR A 51 9.74 -3.66 -9.94
C TYR A 51 8.88 -2.66 -10.70
N ARG A 52 8.49 -3.02 -11.92
CA ARG A 52 7.61 -2.20 -12.75
C ARG A 52 6.19 -2.22 -12.19
N GLY A 53 5.50 -1.10 -12.34
CA GLY A 53 4.10 -0.99 -11.95
C GLY A 53 3.88 -0.01 -10.82
N SER A 54 2.70 -0.09 -10.24
CA SER A 54 2.32 0.84 -9.17
C SER A 54 1.41 0.18 -8.16
N VAL A 55 1.39 0.78 -6.97
CA VAL A 55 0.42 0.49 -5.93
C VAL A 55 -0.38 1.77 -5.71
N ASP A 56 -1.66 1.73 -6.06
CA ASP A 56 -2.56 2.86 -5.90
C ASP A 56 -3.38 2.63 -4.63
N LEU A 57 -3.22 3.50 -3.63
CA LEU A 57 -3.90 3.37 -2.35
C LEU A 57 -5.05 4.35 -2.26
N ARG A 58 -6.17 3.89 -1.74
CA ARG A 58 -7.33 4.72 -1.45
C ARG A 58 -7.82 4.44 -0.04
N ARG A 59 -8.11 5.51 0.70
CA ARG A 59 -8.70 5.39 2.02
C ARG A 59 -10.17 4.96 1.88
N THR A 60 -10.58 3.98 2.67
CA THR A 60 -11.97 3.53 2.71
C THR A 60 -12.74 4.25 3.82
N ASP A 61 -14.07 4.10 3.83
CA ASP A 61 -14.95 4.76 4.80
C ASP A 61 -14.70 4.31 6.23
N ASP A 62 -14.18 3.09 6.42
CA ASP A 62 -13.84 2.57 7.74
C ASP A 62 -12.38 2.83 8.14
N GLU A 63 -11.72 3.77 7.47
CA GLU A 63 -10.33 4.17 7.70
C GLU A 63 -9.31 3.10 7.30
N GLY A 64 -9.74 2.13 6.49
CA GLY A 64 -8.86 1.12 5.91
C GLY A 64 -8.25 1.56 4.60
N ILE A 65 -7.81 0.58 3.83
CA ILE A 65 -7.16 0.81 2.54
C ILE A 65 -7.76 -0.10 1.48
N ALA A 66 -8.09 0.49 0.33
CA ALA A 66 -8.32 -0.25 -0.90
C ALA A 66 -7.14 0.04 -1.83
N ALA A 67 -6.37 -0.97 -2.16
CA ALA A 67 -5.18 -0.80 -2.98
C ALA A 67 -5.32 -1.57 -4.30
N ARG A 68 -4.80 -0.96 -5.37
CA ARG A 68 -4.67 -1.62 -6.67
C ARG A 68 -3.19 -1.83 -6.94
N VAL A 69 -2.82 -3.10 -7.08
CA VAL A 69 -1.46 -3.48 -7.44
C VAL A 69 -1.47 -3.87 -8.91
N ARG A 70 -0.75 -3.14 -9.74
CA ARG A 70 -0.75 -3.36 -11.18
C ARG A 70 0.63 -3.21 -11.80
N SER A 71 0.87 -4.05 -12.80
CA SER A 71 2.04 -3.98 -13.66
C SER A 71 1.69 -4.56 -15.02
N THR A 72 2.39 -4.13 -16.04
CA THR A 72 2.31 -4.76 -17.37
C THR A 72 3.07 -6.09 -17.41
N ASP A 73 3.96 -6.31 -16.45
CA ASP A 73 4.72 -7.55 -16.31
C ASP A 73 4.10 -8.38 -15.18
N PRO A 74 3.54 -9.58 -15.47
CA PRO A 74 2.90 -10.41 -14.45
C PRO A 74 3.82 -10.81 -13.30
N GLU A 75 5.10 -11.02 -13.58
CA GLU A 75 6.06 -11.36 -12.54
C GLU A 75 6.32 -10.19 -11.60
N ASP A 76 6.48 -8.99 -12.15
CA ASP A 76 6.65 -7.78 -11.35
C ASP A 76 5.38 -7.49 -10.54
N GLU A 77 4.20 -7.73 -11.10
CA GLU A 77 2.94 -7.56 -10.36
C GLU A 77 2.90 -8.45 -9.13
N ARG A 78 3.33 -9.70 -9.26
CA ARG A 78 3.40 -10.66 -8.16
C ARG A 78 4.37 -10.18 -7.08
N LYS A 79 5.53 -9.68 -7.50
CA LYS A 79 6.54 -9.16 -6.57
C LYS A 79 6.08 -7.89 -5.88
N LEU A 80 5.37 -7.01 -6.60
CA LEU A 80 4.77 -5.81 -6.02
C LEU A 80 3.74 -6.16 -4.95
N LEU A 81 2.88 -7.14 -5.23
CA LEU A 81 1.88 -7.59 -4.26
C LEU A 81 2.57 -8.11 -3.00
N SER A 82 3.56 -8.98 -3.15
CA SER A 82 4.30 -9.53 -2.03
C SER A 82 4.99 -8.44 -1.21
N SER A 83 5.64 -7.49 -1.88
CA SER A 83 6.31 -6.37 -1.24
C SER A 83 5.32 -5.49 -0.46
N PHE A 84 4.16 -5.21 -1.06
CA PHE A 84 3.14 -4.39 -0.42
C PHE A 84 2.58 -5.06 0.84
N LEU A 85 2.28 -6.35 0.75
CA LEU A 85 1.78 -7.11 1.90
C LEU A 85 2.81 -7.15 3.03
N LYS A 86 4.09 -7.30 2.72
CA LYS A 86 5.16 -7.25 3.71
C LYS A 86 5.25 -5.89 4.38
N PHE A 87 5.08 -4.82 3.62
CA PHE A 87 5.08 -3.46 4.15
C PHE A 87 3.94 -3.26 5.15
N VAL A 88 2.73 -3.68 4.77
CA VAL A 88 1.56 -3.59 5.64
C VAL A 88 1.78 -4.38 6.92
N ASP A 89 2.24 -5.62 6.80
CA ASP A 89 2.47 -6.49 7.94
C ASP A 89 3.54 -5.92 8.88
N ARG A 90 4.63 -5.42 8.32
CA ARG A 90 5.73 -4.89 9.11
C ARG A 90 5.36 -3.66 9.93
N TYR A 91 4.53 -2.76 9.37
CA TYR A 91 4.29 -1.46 9.99
C TYR A 91 2.91 -1.29 10.61
N SER A 92 2.03 -2.27 10.48
CA SER A 92 0.67 -2.13 10.99
C SER A 92 -0.02 -3.46 11.34
N ASP A 93 0.75 -4.52 11.59
CA ASP A 93 0.19 -5.86 11.81
C ASP A 93 -0.83 -5.92 12.94
N ASP A 94 -0.57 -5.23 14.04
CA ASP A 94 -1.45 -5.20 15.21
C ASP A 94 -2.72 -4.36 14.99
N ARG A 95 -2.78 -3.61 13.89
CA ARG A 95 -3.91 -2.74 13.55
C ARG A 95 -4.77 -3.27 12.42
N VAL A 96 -4.37 -4.39 11.83
CA VAL A 96 -5.09 -5.01 10.72
C VAL A 96 -5.98 -6.12 11.24
N GLN A 97 -7.25 -6.08 10.89
CA GLN A 97 -8.19 -7.15 11.19
C GLN A 97 -8.18 -8.22 10.10
N LYS A 98 -8.20 -7.79 8.83
CA LYS A 98 -8.35 -8.69 7.71
C LYS A 98 -7.77 -8.08 6.45
N ILE A 99 -7.17 -8.92 5.60
CA ILE A 99 -6.73 -8.55 4.26
C ILE A 99 -7.43 -9.47 3.26
N THR A 100 -8.06 -8.89 2.27
CA THR A 100 -8.69 -9.62 1.16
C THR A 100 -7.97 -9.27 -0.13
N ILE A 101 -7.65 -10.28 -0.92
CA ILE A 101 -6.99 -10.11 -2.21
C ILE A 101 -7.89 -10.68 -3.30
N GLU A 102 -8.20 -9.85 -4.28
CA GLU A 102 -9.00 -10.24 -5.42
C GLU A 102 -8.12 -10.19 -6.68
N TYR A 103 -8.10 -11.29 -7.40
CA TYR A 103 -7.31 -11.44 -8.63
C TYR A 103 -8.16 -11.06 -9.82
N GLN A 104 -7.66 -10.19 -10.63
CA GLN A 104 -8.35 -9.69 -11.83
C GLN A 104 -7.59 -10.07 -13.09
#